data_caaa0810f34e19423581e6985ac9f4d7
#
_entry.id   caaa0810f34e19423581e6985ac9f4d7
#
_cell.length_a   1.000
_cell.length_b   1.000
_cell.length_c   1.000
_cell.angle_alpha   90.00
_cell.angle_beta   90.00
_cell.angle_gamma   90.00
#
_symmetry.space_group_name_H-M   'P 1'
#
loop_
_entity.id
_entity.type
_entity.pdbx_description
1 polymer ?
#
loop_
_entity_poly.entity_id
_entity_poly.type
_entity_poly.pdbx_seq_one_letter_code
_entity_poly.pdbx_strand_id
1 'polypeptide(L)' 'MDKVSYALGLSIGNNFQNSGINNLQIEDFVKGLKDVLENAT' A
#
# COMPACT_ATOMS: atom_id res chain seq x y z
N MET A 1 0.51 -7.07 -15.08
CA MET A 1 0.95 -6.54 -13.78
C MET A 1 2.12 -5.59 -14.00
N ASP A 2 2.07 -4.42 -13.40
CA ASP A 2 3.19 -3.49 -13.43
C ASP A 2 4.20 -3.88 -12.36
N LYS A 3 5.40 -4.24 -12.81
CA LYS A 3 6.43 -4.78 -11.91
C LYS A 3 6.92 -3.74 -10.89
N VAL A 4 7.00 -2.48 -11.31
CA VAL A 4 7.43 -1.40 -10.40
C VAL A 4 6.40 -1.21 -9.29
N SER A 5 5.14 -1.15 -9.65
CA SER A 5 4.07 -1.02 -8.66
C SER A 5 4.03 -2.19 -7.70
N TYR A 6 4.22 -3.39 -8.24
CA TYR A 6 4.24 -4.58 -7.40
C TYR A 6 5.41 -4.55 -6.41
N ALA A 7 6.58 -4.15 -6.89
CA ALA A 7 7.77 -4.06 -6.03
C ALA A 7 7.58 -3.03 -4.91
N LEU A 8 6.97 -1.90 -5.21
CA LEU A 8 6.66 -0.90 -4.18
C LEU A 8 5.71 -1.46 -3.13
N GLY A 9 4.74 -2.24 -3.57
CA GLY A 9 3.81 -2.89 -2.66
C GLY A 9 4.52 -3.86 -1.73
N LEU A 10 5.46 -4.63 -2.25
CA LEU A 10 6.24 -5.55 -1.43
C LEU A 10 7.04 -4.81 -0.36
N SER A 11 7.66 -3.70 -0.75
CA SER A 11 8.46 -2.90 0.17
C SER A 11 7.59 -2.34 1.31
N ILE A 12 6.46 -1.77 0.96
CA ILE A 12 5.53 -1.21 1.95
C ILE A 12 5.00 -2.31 2.86
N GLY A 13 4.64 -3.45 2.29
CA GLY A 13 4.15 -4.57 3.07
C GLY A 13 5.18 -5.07 4.06
N ASN A 14 6.44 -5.16 3.65
CA ASN A 14 7.52 -5.56 4.53
C ASN A 14 7.70 -4.59 5.69
N ASN A 15 7.62 -3.29 5.41
CA ASN A 15 7.74 -2.28 6.44
C ASN A 15 6.62 -2.40 7.47
N PHE A 16 5.41 -2.61 7.02
CA PHE A 16 4.27 -2.74 7.91
C PHE A 16 4.39 -4.01 8.76
N GLN A 17 4.79 -5.10 8.14
CA GLN A 17 4.97 -6.35 8.86
C GLN A 17 6.03 -6.22 9.95
N ASN A 18 7.12 -5.55 9.65
CA ASN A 18 8.21 -5.36 10.60
C ASN A 18 7.82 -4.39 11.73
N SER A 19 6.86 -3.50 11.47
CA SER A 19 6.38 -2.57 12.47
C SER A 19 5.33 -3.18 13.40
N GLY A 20 4.94 -4.42 13.16
CA GLY A 20 3.95 -5.09 13.97
C GLY A 20 2.51 -4.76 13.64
N ILE A 21 2.29 -4.09 12.51
CA ILE A 21 0.94 -3.80 12.04
C ILE A 21 0.41 -5.07 11.38
N ASN A 22 -0.46 -5.79 12.07
CA ASN A 22 -0.93 -7.08 11.58
C ASN A 22 -2.44 -7.20 11.45
N ASN A 23 -3.15 -6.10 11.65
CA ASN A 23 -4.60 -6.08 11.45
C ASN A 23 -5.02 -5.06 10.40
N LEU A 24 -4.14 -4.79 9.46
CA LEU A 24 -4.36 -3.86 8.39
C LEU A 24 -5.43 -4.39 7.44
N GLN A 25 -6.44 -3.58 7.17
CA GLN A 25 -7.42 -3.88 6.16
C GLN A 25 -6.86 -3.44 4.81
N ILE A 26 -6.37 -4.40 4.05
CA ILE A 26 -5.64 -4.12 2.81
C ILE A 26 -6.51 -3.36 1.82
N GLU A 27 -7.78 -3.73 1.70
CA GLU A 27 -8.68 -3.07 0.77
C GLU A 27 -8.89 -1.61 1.12
N ASP A 28 -9.03 -1.31 2.40
CA ASP A 28 -9.19 0.07 2.85
C ASP A 28 -7.91 0.86 2.67
N PHE A 29 -6.77 0.24 2.91
CA PHE A 29 -5.47 0.85 2.68
C PHE A 29 -5.31 1.25 1.22
N VAL A 30 -5.62 0.34 0.32
CA VAL A 30 -5.51 0.59 -1.12
C VAL A 30 -6.46 1.72 -1.52
N LYS A 31 -7.66 1.74 -0.98
CA LYS A 31 -8.62 2.79 -1.28
C LYS A 31 -8.11 4.15 -0.85
N GLY A 32 -7.54 4.24 0.35
CA GLY A 32 -6.98 5.50 0.83
C GLY A 32 -5.83 5.99 -0.03
N LEU A 33 -4.93 5.09 -0.39
CA LEU A 33 -3.81 5.39 -1.26
C LEU A 33 -4.28 5.91 -2.60
N LYS A 34 -5.26 5.22 -3.16
CA LYS A 34 -5.82 5.58 -4.46
C LYS A 34 -6.48 6.95 -4.43
N ASP A 35 -7.22 7.24 -3.37
CA ASP A 35 -7.89 8.53 -3.23
C ASP A 35 -6.88 9.68 -3.22
N VAL A 36 -5.78 9.53 -2.52
CA VAL A 36 -4.74 10.54 -2.48
C VAL A 36 -4.11 10.74 -3.85
N LEU A 37 -3.75 9.65 -4.50
CA LEU A 37 -3.07 9.73 -5.80
C LEU A 37 -3.97 10.27 -6.89
N GLU A 38 -5.25 9.92 -6.87
CA GLU A 38 -6.19 10.38 -7.89
C GLU A 38 -6.61 11.82 -7.68
N ASN A 39 -6.48 12.34 -6.48
CA ASN A 39 -6.83 13.72 -6.17
C ASN A 39 -5.62 14.65 -6.11
N ALA A 40 -4.47 14.18 -6.54
CA ALA A 40 -3.23 14.95 -6.45
C ALA A 40 -3.08 15.99 -7.56
N THR A 41 -4.03 16.13 -8.44
CA THR A 41 -3.94 17.10 -9.53
C THR A 41 -4.62 18.42 -9.18
#